data_3be37cb7de441f3051460460589dbbb6
#
_entry.id   3be37cb7de441f3051460460589dbbb6
#
_cell.length_a   1.000
_cell.length_b   1.000
_cell.length_c   1.000
_cell.angle_alpha   90.00
_cell.angle_beta   90.00
_cell.angle_gamma   90.00
#
_symmetry.space_group_name_H-M   'P 1'
#
loop_
_entity.id
_entity.type
_entity.pdbx_description
1 polymer ?
#
loop_
_entity_poly.entity_id
_entity_poly.type
_entity_poly.pdbx_seq_one_letter_code
_entity_poly.pdbx_strand_id
1 'polypeptide(L)'
;MPTSHRDEEQGNLELLLVLFVTICFPPILLFGFFILNPREEIVVLRFGKFVTTLKTQGIRWIHPVGRTLHRISTRDATLEIPKTTVVEKNGNPIEISAIVLYRVEDTYKAALQVEDYHRFLSNQAGAVVKRVSSKFPYESADEATQCLKKESEVVTQAFMAELQEAINAAGVKVLGFRLNDLTYAPEIAQSMLMRQQALALIDARKTIVDGAVLIVRDAVSQLQAEGFELGAAERDQLVSNLLVVLCSGERAQPVLQVQSGKRSS
;
A
#
# COMPACT_ATOMS: atom_id res chain seq x y z
N MET A 1 9.37 40.24 29.94
CA MET A 1 10.05 40.80 28.79
C MET A 1 11.39 41.38 29.20
N PRO A 2 12.48 40.62 29.17
CA PRO A 2 13.84 41.15 29.04
C PRO A 2 14.73 40.15 28.26
N THR A 3 14.36 39.71 27.04
CA THR A 3 15.17 38.80 26.24
C THR A 3 15.80 39.45 25.01
N SER A 4 15.36 40.63 24.63
CA SER A 4 15.80 41.34 23.42
C SER A 4 17.22 41.90 23.50
N HIS A 5 17.67 42.40 24.64
CA HIS A 5 18.98 43.03 24.79
C HIS A 5 20.15 42.03 24.80
N ARG A 6 19.96 40.82 25.34
CA ARG A 6 21.00 39.79 25.36
C ARG A 6 21.27 39.17 23.98
N ASP A 7 20.23 39.06 23.16
CA ASP A 7 20.36 38.49 21.81
C ASP A 7 21.07 39.44 20.85
N GLU A 8 20.89 40.78 21.02
CA GLU A 8 21.62 41.78 20.25
C GLU A 8 23.11 41.88 20.65
N GLU A 9 23.43 41.80 21.94
CA GLU A 9 24.84 41.82 22.41
C GLU A 9 25.58 40.55 21.96
N GLN A 10 24.94 39.37 22.00
CA GLN A 10 25.53 38.13 21.49
C GLN A 10 25.74 38.19 19.96
N GLY A 11 24.80 38.74 19.22
CA GLY A 11 24.94 38.96 17.78
C GLY A 11 26.10 39.84 17.38
N ASN A 12 26.31 40.92 18.14
CA ASN A 12 27.41 41.87 17.94
C ASN A 12 28.78 41.27 18.30
N LEU A 13 28.85 40.45 19.34
CA LEU A 13 30.09 39.76 19.75
C LEU A 13 30.48 38.71 18.71
N GLU A 14 29.54 37.95 18.17
CA GLU A 14 29.75 36.98 17.10
C GLU A 14 30.25 37.68 15.82
N LEU A 15 29.70 38.81 15.48
CA LEU A 15 30.08 39.60 14.30
C LEU A 15 31.50 40.16 14.44
N LEU A 16 31.87 40.67 15.62
CA LEU A 16 33.22 41.15 15.96
C LEU A 16 34.26 40.02 15.89
N LEU A 17 33.93 38.83 16.38
CA LEU A 17 34.79 37.65 16.35
C LEU A 17 35.03 37.16 14.91
N VAL A 18 34.00 37.14 14.07
CA VAL A 18 34.11 36.82 12.64
C VAL A 18 34.96 37.87 11.92
N LEU A 19 34.77 39.13 12.20
CA LEU A 19 35.56 40.24 11.61
C LEU A 19 37.04 40.13 11.99
N PHE A 20 37.33 39.86 13.26
CA PHE A 20 38.68 39.72 13.78
C PHE A 20 39.43 38.55 13.14
N VAL A 21 38.79 37.39 13.06
CA VAL A 21 39.35 36.19 12.41
C VAL A 21 39.57 36.42 10.91
N THR A 22 38.67 37.17 10.23
CA THR A 22 38.79 37.49 8.81
C THR A 22 39.97 38.42 8.53
N ILE A 23 40.23 39.38 9.41
CA ILE A 23 41.34 40.34 9.26
C ILE A 23 42.69 39.67 9.58
N CYS A 24 42.75 38.80 10.58
CA CYS A 24 43.98 38.10 10.99
C CYS A 24 44.40 36.98 10.02
N PHE A 25 43.44 36.35 9.30
CA PHE A 25 43.70 35.21 8.41
C PHE A 25 43.02 35.36 7.02
N PRO A 26 43.56 36.23 6.11
CA PRO A 26 42.99 36.42 4.77
C PRO A 26 42.78 35.13 3.94
N PRO A 27 43.62 34.08 4.02
CA PRO A 27 43.42 32.89 3.23
C PRO A 27 42.14 32.08 3.57
N ILE A 28 41.56 32.31 4.76
CA ILE A 28 40.28 31.66 5.15
C ILE A 28 39.13 32.06 4.22
N LEU A 29 39.16 33.24 3.63
CA LEU A 29 38.17 33.70 2.65
C LEU A 29 38.10 32.84 1.41
N LEU A 30 39.21 32.21 1.01
CA LEU A 30 39.26 31.32 -0.17
C LEU A 30 38.56 29.98 0.06
N PHE A 31 38.39 29.51 1.29
CA PHE A 31 37.74 28.23 1.63
C PHE A 31 36.20 28.33 1.73
N GLY A 32 35.59 29.47 1.47
CA GLY A 32 34.14 29.69 1.56
C GLY A 32 33.34 29.32 0.31
N PHE A 33 34.01 28.89 -0.78
CA PHE A 33 33.32 28.52 -2.02
C PHE A 33 32.81 27.12 -1.98
N PHE A 34 31.54 26.93 -2.39
CA PHE A 34 30.93 25.62 -2.58
C PHE A 34 29.99 25.65 -3.78
N ILE A 35 29.74 24.49 -4.35
CA ILE A 35 28.84 24.30 -5.48
C ILE A 35 27.55 23.67 -4.95
N LEU A 36 26.41 24.29 -5.30
CA LEU A 36 25.07 23.77 -5.03
C LEU A 36 24.54 23.13 -6.31
N ASN A 37 24.32 21.83 -6.26
CA ASN A 37 23.80 21.08 -7.40
C ASN A 37 22.29 21.34 -7.60
N PRO A 38 21.76 21.08 -8.82
CA PRO A 38 20.32 21.12 -9.05
C PRO A 38 19.57 20.14 -8.13
N ARG A 39 18.43 20.59 -7.58
CA ARG A 39 17.61 19.84 -6.61
C ARG A 39 18.36 19.43 -5.33
N GLU A 40 19.28 20.27 -4.91
CA GLU A 40 19.84 20.24 -3.56
C GLU A 40 19.60 21.59 -2.90
N GLU A 41 19.32 21.55 -1.61
CA GLU A 41 19.22 22.75 -0.78
C GLU A 41 20.17 22.62 0.41
N ILE A 42 20.69 23.76 0.85
CA ILE A 42 21.60 23.82 2.00
C ILE A 42 20.96 24.66 3.08
N VAL A 43 20.76 24.05 4.24
CA VAL A 43 20.36 24.74 5.46
C VAL A 43 21.63 25.23 6.16
N VAL A 44 21.70 26.54 6.35
CA VAL A 44 22.86 27.21 6.92
C VAL A 44 22.57 27.57 8.38
N LEU A 45 23.38 27.03 9.27
CA LEU A 45 23.41 27.41 10.68
C LEU A 45 24.64 28.27 10.96
N ARG A 46 24.49 29.27 11.81
CA ARG A 46 25.59 30.08 12.33
C ARG A 46 25.59 29.97 13.84
N PHE A 47 26.68 29.47 14.41
CA PHE A 47 26.80 29.23 15.86
C PHE A 47 25.58 28.47 16.45
N GLY A 48 25.05 27.47 15.70
CA GLY A 48 23.87 26.71 16.12
C GLY A 48 22.52 27.39 15.88
N LYS A 49 22.48 28.64 15.40
CA LYS A 49 21.23 29.35 15.05
C LYS A 49 20.96 29.22 13.54
N PHE A 50 19.72 28.99 13.17
CA PHE A 50 19.29 28.99 11.77
C PHE A 50 19.41 30.39 11.18
N VAL A 51 20.03 30.51 10.01
CA VAL A 51 20.18 31.76 9.27
C VAL A 51 19.34 31.83 8.03
N THR A 52 19.52 30.83 7.16
CA THR A 52 18.82 30.78 5.85
C THR A 52 18.91 29.41 5.21
N THR A 53 18.02 29.17 4.25
CA THR A 53 18.10 28.01 3.34
C THR A 53 18.47 28.48 1.95
N LEU A 54 19.54 27.95 1.38
CA LEU A 54 20.00 28.25 0.04
C LEU A 54 19.35 27.28 -0.95
N LYS A 55 18.56 27.82 -1.85
CA LYS A 55 17.83 27.07 -2.89
C LYS A 55 18.41 27.29 -4.30
N THR A 56 19.16 28.37 -4.48
CA THR A 56 19.67 28.77 -5.79
C THR A 56 20.92 27.99 -6.13
N GLN A 57 20.87 27.20 -7.20
CA GLN A 57 21.99 26.42 -7.74
C GLN A 57 23.14 27.26 -8.26
N GLY A 58 24.34 26.68 -8.33
CA GLY A 58 25.55 27.31 -8.83
C GLY A 58 26.63 27.50 -7.78
N ILE A 59 27.67 28.27 -8.12
CA ILE A 59 28.78 28.58 -7.22
C ILE A 59 28.31 29.64 -6.21
N ARG A 60 28.45 29.34 -4.95
CA ARG A 60 28.11 30.22 -3.84
C ARG A 60 29.31 30.38 -2.91
N TRP A 61 29.40 31.53 -2.31
CA TRP A 61 30.37 31.81 -1.28
C TRP A 61 29.68 32.10 0.05
N ILE A 62 30.14 31.45 1.09
CA ILE A 62 29.69 31.70 2.45
C ILE A 62 30.91 31.76 3.35
N HIS A 63 30.90 32.69 4.25
CA HIS A 63 31.98 32.85 5.24
C HIS A 63 32.13 31.56 6.07
N PRO A 64 33.31 30.91 6.09
CA PRO A 64 33.46 29.57 6.66
C PRO A 64 33.40 29.50 8.19
N VAL A 65 33.67 30.64 8.88
CA VAL A 65 33.79 30.65 10.36
C VAL A 65 32.44 30.59 11.05
N GLY A 66 32.30 29.62 11.98
CA GLY A 66 31.12 29.44 12.83
C GLY A 66 29.87 28.98 12.11
N ARG A 67 29.99 28.37 10.91
CA ARG A 67 28.85 27.89 10.12
C ARG A 67 28.84 26.36 9.97
N THR A 68 27.65 25.81 10.09
CA THR A 68 27.36 24.41 9.78
C THR A 68 26.43 24.36 8.60
N LEU A 69 26.73 23.51 7.61
CA LEU A 69 25.98 23.35 6.37
C LEU A 69 25.36 21.96 6.34
N HIS A 70 24.02 21.90 6.36
CA HIS A 70 23.27 20.66 6.16
C HIS A 70 22.77 20.60 4.73
N ARG A 71 23.34 19.67 3.93
CA ARG A 71 22.92 19.42 2.54
C ARG A 71 21.79 18.41 2.51
N ILE A 72 20.69 18.79 1.86
CA ILE A 72 19.51 17.95 1.71
C ILE A 72 19.14 17.88 0.25
N SER A 73 18.94 16.66 -0.25
CA SER A 73 18.44 16.43 -1.61
C SER A 73 16.92 16.63 -1.63
N THR A 74 16.46 17.43 -2.58
CA THR A 74 15.02 17.61 -2.87
C THR A 74 14.57 16.82 -4.09
N ARG A 75 15.36 15.79 -4.48
CA ARG A 75 15.02 14.84 -5.55
C ARG A 75 13.95 13.87 -5.06
N ASP A 76 13.24 13.28 -6.02
CA ASP A 76 12.36 12.17 -5.73
C ASP A 76 13.20 10.97 -5.28
N ALA A 77 12.83 10.39 -4.17
CA ALA A 77 13.51 9.25 -3.58
C ALA A 77 12.50 8.18 -3.20
N THR A 78 12.96 6.94 -3.19
CA THR A 78 12.16 5.79 -2.76
C THR A 78 12.65 5.28 -1.42
N LEU A 79 11.70 4.91 -0.56
CA LEU A 79 11.94 4.19 0.67
C LEU A 79 11.26 2.82 0.56
N GLU A 80 12.02 1.77 0.74
CA GLU A 80 11.51 0.43 0.86
C GLU A 80 11.18 0.12 2.33
N ILE A 81 9.94 -0.31 2.57
CA ILE A 81 9.50 -0.81 3.86
C ILE A 81 9.73 -2.32 3.84
N PRO A 82 10.60 -2.84 4.71
CA PRO A 82 10.92 -4.27 4.73
C PRO A 82 9.68 -5.09 5.09
N LYS A 83 9.70 -6.34 4.68
CA LYS A 83 8.66 -7.31 4.95
C LYS A 83 8.37 -7.39 6.45
N THR A 84 7.14 -7.11 6.83
CA THR A 84 6.70 -7.00 8.22
C THR A 84 5.38 -7.76 8.40
N THR A 85 5.29 -8.53 9.47
CA THR A 85 4.05 -9.22 9.83
C THR A 85 3.09 -8.27 10.51
N VAL A 86 1.88 -8.16 9.98
CA VAL A 86 0.79 -7.34 10.52
C VAL A 86 -0.50 -8.16 10.56
N VAL A 87 -1.48 -7.70 11.34
CA VAL A 87 -2.79 -8.35 11.41
C VAL A 87 -3.78 -7.54 10.59
N GLU A 88 -4.46 -8.21 9.65
CA GLU A 88 -5.51 -7.60 8.84
C GLU A 88 -6.84 -7.48 9.61
N LYS A 89 -7.86 -6.87 8.98
CA LYS A 89 -9.18 -6.61 9.60
C LYS A 89 -9.86 -7.86 10.15
N ASN A 90 -9.69 -9.02 9.51
CA ASN A 90 -10.31 -10.28 9.94
C ASN A 90 -9.50 -11.03 11.02
N GLY A 91 -8.39 -10.43 11.47
CA GLY A 91 -7.53 -11.03 12.50
C GLY A 91 -6.48 -12.00 11.97
N ASN A 92 -6.33 -12.16 10.66
CA ASN A 92 -5.33 -13.03 10.06
C ASN A 92 -3.96 -12.32 10.00
N PRO A 93 -2.85 -12.97 10.39
CA PRO A 93 -1.53 -12.43 10.21
C PRO A 93 -1.14 -12.49 8.72
N ILE A 94 -0.70 -11.35 8.19
CA ILE A 94 -0.20 -11.20 6.84
C ILE A 94 1.21 -10.60 6.86
N GLU A 95 2.03 -10.96 5.90
CA GLU A 95 3.32 -10.34 5.64
C GLU A 95 3.16 -9.34 4.50
N ILE A 96 3.60 -8.12 4.76
CA ILE A 96 3.45 -6.99 3.85
C ILE A 96 4.79 -6.26 3.71
N SER A 97 5.17 -5.93 2.48
CA SER A 97 6.23 -4.97 2.17
C SER A 97 5.67 -3.88 1.26
N ALA A 98 6.26 -2.70 1.29
CA ALA A 98 5.79 -1.58 0.50
C ALA A 98 6.94 -0.67 0.06
N ILE A 99 6.67 0.12 -0.98
CA ILE A 99 7.59 1.14 -1.48
C ILE A 99 6.88 2.49 -1.41
N VAL A 100 7.54 3.44 -0.78
CA VAL A 100 7.08 4.84 -0.66
C VAL A 100 7.92 5.71 -1.58
N LEU A 101 7.28 6.43 -2.48
CA LEU A 101 7.91 7.50 -3.26
C LEU A 101 7.70 8.81 -2.51
N TYR A 102 8.77 9.53 -2.21
CA TYR A 102 8.71 10.75 -1.43
C TYR A 102 9.70 11.80 -1.94
N ARG A 103 9.50 13.04 -1.47
CA ARG A 103 10.36 14.19 -1.73
C ARG A 103 10.44 15.07 -0.49
N VAL A 104 11.58 15.64 -0.22
CA VAL A 104 11.70 16.69 0.80
C VAL A 104 11.23 18.02 0.21
N GLU A 105 10.16 18.61 0.78
CA GLU A 105 9.64 19.93 0.40
C GLU A 105 10.14 21.03 1.33
N ASP A 106 10.23 20.73 2.62
CA ASP A 106 10.71 21.67 3.63
C ASP A 106 12.03 21.19 4.25
N THR A 107 13.13 21.68 3.69
CA THR A 107 14.48 21.32 4.11
C THR A 107 14.83 21.81 5.51
N TYR A 108 14.18 22.90 5.98
CA TYR A 108 14.35 23.38 7.36
C TYR A 108 13.82 22.35 8.36
N LYS A 109 12.61 21.82 8.13
CA LYS A 109 12.04 20.78 8.98
C LYS A 109 12.86 19.50 8.92
N ALA A 110 13.25 19.06 7.73
CA ALA A 110 14.03 17.84 7.53
C ALA A 110 15.42 17.90 8.19
N ALA A 111 16.03 19.10 8.27
CA ALA A 111 17.35 19.27 8.85
C ALA A 111 17.35 19.51 10.37
N LEU A 112 16.31 20.15 10.92
CA LEU A 112 16.36 20.72 12.28
C LEU A 112 15.23 20.24 13.19
N GLN A 113 14.12 19.72 12.66
CA GLN A 113 13.01 19.25 13.49
C GLN A 113 13.08 17.75 13.78
N VAL A 114 13.79 17.00 12.96
CA VAL A 114 14.04 15.57 13.15
C VAL A 114 15.54 15.31 13.09
N GLU A 115 16.02 14.33 13.82
CA GLU A 115 17.44 13.97 13.85
C GLU A 115 17.90 13.40 12.50
N ASP A 116 17.13 12.46 11.96
CA ASP A 116 17.34 11.83 10.66
C ASP A 116 15.97 11.60 10.03
N TYR A 117 15.64 12.36 8.99
CA TYR A 117 14.35 12.26 8.31
C TYR A 117 14.14 10.93 7.58
N HIS A 118 15.22 10.26 7.12
CA HIS A 118 15.11 8.93 6.51
C HIS A 118 14.67 7.89 7.54
N ARG A 119 15.34 7.87 8.68
CA ARG A 119 15.03 6.97 9.79
C ARG A 119 13.65 7.26 10.37
N PHE A 120 13.32 8.53 10.52
CA PHE A 120 12.00 8.97 10.97
C PHE A 120 10.90 8.48 10.01
N LEU A 121 11.07 8.70 8.69
CA LEU A 121 10.15 8.24 7.66
C LEU A 121 9.98 6.72 7.69
N SER A 122 11.08 5.96 7.77
CA SER A 122 11.03 4.49 7.83
C SER A 122 10.25 3.97 9.04
N ASN A 123 10.48 4.55 10.22
CA ASN A 123 9.78 4.16 11.44
C ASN A 123 8.28 4.50 11.37
N GLN A 124 7.93 5.69 10.87
CA GLN A 124 6.53 6.10 10.71
C GLN A 124 5.83 5.26 9.65
N ALA A 125 6.49 4.97 8.54
CA ALA A 125 5.94 4.16 7.47
C ALA A 125 5.59 2.74 7.95
N GLY A 126 6.46 2.10 8.73
CA GLY A 126 6.17 0.79 9.34
C GLY A 126 4.96 0.82 10.29
N ALA A 127 4.85 1.86 11.11
CA ALA A 127 3.71 2.05 12.01
C ALA A 127 2.40 2.29 11.25
N VAL A 128 2.44 3.10 10.18
CA VAL A 128 1.28 3.37 9.32
C VAL A 128 0.84 2.12 8.58
N VAL A 129 1.77 1.34 8.03
CA VAL A 129 1.45 0.06 7.38
C VAL A 129 0.67 -0.84 8.33
N LYS A 130 1.14 -1.00 9.56
CA LYS A 130 0.44 -1.80 10.57
C LYS A 130 -0.97 -1.27 10.88
N ARG A 131 -1.11 0.04 11.05
CA ARG A 131 -2.39 0.69 11.40
C ARG A 131 -3.40 0.64 10.26
N VAL A 132 -2.98 0.92 9.03
CA VAL A 132 -3.89 0.94 7.88
C VAL A 132 -4.27 -0.48 7.46
N SER A 133 -3.33 -1.44 7.47
CA SER A 133 -3.63 -2.84 7.15
C SER A 133 -4.69 -3.44 8.06
N SER A 134 -4.77 -3.03 9.33
CA SER A 134 -5.81 -3.50 10.25
C SER A 134 -7.23 -2.98 9.91
N LYS A 135 -7.36 -1.98 9.02
CA LYS A 135 -8.66 -1.44 8.60
C LYS A 135 -9.26 -2.19 7.42
N PHE A 136 -8.45 -2.87 6.62
CA PHE A 136 -8.85 -3.55 5.39
C PHE A 136 -8.63 -5.06 5.49
N PRO A 137 -9.53 -5.90 4.91
CA PRO A 137 -9.28 -7.33 4.80
C PRO A 137 -8.20 -7.60 3.73
N TYR A 138 -7.51 -8.72 3.85
CA TYR A 138 -6.55 -9.18 2.84
C TYR A 138 -7.24 -9.38 1.49
N GLU A 139 -8.32 -10.16 1.48
CA GLU A 139 -9.16 -10.40 0.31
C GLU A 139 -10.64 -10.39 0.71
N SER A 140 -11.54 -10.13 -0.23
CA SER A 140 -12.98 -10.21 -0.06
C SER A 140 -13.60 -10.94 -1.24
N ALA A 141 -14.58 -11.80 -0.96
CA ALA A 141 -15.42 -12.45 -1.97
C ALA A 141 -16.38 -11.45 -2.63
N ASP A 142 -16.72 -10.38 -1.94
CA ASP A 142 -17.58 -9.31 -2.45
C ASP A 142 -16.74 -8.28 -3.22
N GLU A 143 -17.09 -8.06 -4.49
CA GLU A 143 -16.38 -7.10 -5.36
C GLU A 143 -16.50 -5.65 -4.90
N ALA A 144 -17.56 -5.31 -4.18
CA ALA A 144 -17.78 -3.97 -3.63
C ALA A 144 -16.90 -3.66 -2.42
N THR A 145 -16.41 -4.69 -1.72
CA THR A 145 -15.59 -4.52 -0.52
C THR A 145 -14.13 -4.23 -0.88
N GLN A 146 -13.63 -3.10 -0.38
CA GLN A 146 -12.22 -2.73 -0.54
C GLN A 146 -11.32 -3.69 0.24
N CYS A 147 -10.31 -4.25 -0.42
CA CYS A 147 -9.35 -5.18 0.17
C CYS A 147 -7.91 -4.84 -0.24
N LEU A 148 -6.94 -5.29 0.56
CA LEU A 148 -5.52 -5.00 0.33
C LEU A 148 -5.03 -5.60 -0.99
N LYS A 149 -5.47 -6.81 -1.34
CA LYS A 149 -5.04 -7.54 -2.55
C LYS A 149 -5.41 -6.85 -3.87
N LYS A 150 -6.50 -6.09 -3.89
CA LYS A 150 -6.94 -5.37 -5.11
C LYS A 150 -6.18 -4.07 -5.36
N GLU A 151 -5.35 -3.62 -4.40
CA GLU A 151 -4.63 -2.33 -4.48
C GLU A 151 -5.50 -1.18 -5.02
N SER A 152 -6.74 -1.10 -4.54
CA SER A 152 -7.66 -0.08 -5.00
C SER A 152 -7.13 1.31 -4.66
N GLU A 153 -7.52 2.30 -5.45
CA GLU A 153 -7.13 3.69 -5.23
C GLU A 153 -7.51 4.18 -3.82
N VAL A 154 -8.63 3.70 -3.28
CA VAL A 154 -9.07 4.01 -1.91
C VAL A 154 -8.08 3.51 -0.86
N VAL A 155 -7.58 2.29 -1.02
CA VAL A 155 -6.58 1.71 -0.11
C VAL A 155 -5.27 2.48 -0.20
N THR A 156 -4.80 2.75 -1.41
CA THR A 156 -3.57 3.53 -1.66
C THR A 156 -3.68 4.93 -1.05
N GLN A 157 -4.80 5.63 -1.26
CA GLN A 157 -5.04 6.95 -0.68
C GLN A 157 -5.10 6.92 0.84
N ALA A 158 -5.67 5.88 1.44
CA ALA A 158 -5.66 5.72 2.90
C ALA A 158 -4.24 5.60 3.47
N PHE A 159 -3.36 4.82 2.81
CA PHE A 159 -1.95 4.74 3.19
C PHE A 159 -1.24 6.08 3.03
N MET A 160 -1.43 6.75 1.89
CA MET A 160 -0.79 8.05 1.61
C MET A 160 -1.23 9.13 2.60
N ALA A 161 -2.51 9.24 2.90
CA ALA A 161 -3.05 10.25 3.81
C ALA A 161 -2.53 10.05 5.25
N GLU A 162 -2.61 8.84 5.77
CA GLU A 162 -2.11 8.51 7.11
C GLU A 162 -0.59 8.70 7.22
N LEU A 163 0.16 8.32 6.16
CA LEU A 163 1.60 8.50 6.14
C LEU A 163 1.97 9.98 6.06
N GLN A 164 1.30 10.76 5.20
CA GLN A 164 1.54 12.20 5.09
C GLN A 164 1.30 12.91 6.41
N GLU A 165 0.22 12.56 7.12
CA GLU A 165 -0.07 13.12 8.45
C GLU A 165 1.07 12.81 9.44
N ALA A 166 1.53 11.56 9.47
CA ALA A 166 2.57 11.11 10.39
C ALA A 166 3.95 11.77 10.14
N ILE A 167 4.27 12.13 8.87
CA ILE A 167 5.59 12.67 8.51
C ILE A 167 5.62 14.17 8.27
N ASN A 168 4.52 14.89 8.45
CA ASN A 168 4.47 16.34 8.23
C ASN A 168 5.52 17.11 9.07
N ALA A 169 5.86 16.60 10.24
CA ALA A 169 6.89 17.16 11.09
C ALA A 169 8.29 17.13 10.44
N ALA A 170 8.57 16.15 9.58
CA ALA A 170 9.84 16.01 8.90
C ALA A 170 9.97 16.84 7.61
N GLY A 171 8.91 17.57 7.21
CA GLY A 171 8.94 18.36 5.97
C GLY A 171 9.03 17.54 4.69
N VAL A 172 8.60 16.28 4.74
CA VAL A 172 8.60 15.32 3.64
C VAL A 172 7.20 15.21 3.05
N LYS A 173 7.11 15.13 1.74
CA LYS A 173 5.87 14.88 1.00
C LYS A 173 5.86 13.50 0.40
N VAL A 174 4.77 12.76 0.63
CA VAL A 174 4.49 11.49 -0.03
C VAL A 174 3.97 11.76 -1.43
N LEU A 175 4.63 11.19 -2.44
CA LEU A 175 4.23 11.28 -3.85
C LEU A 175 3.50 10.03 -4.32
N GLY A 176 3.77 8.89 -3.68
CA GLY A 176 3.14 7.62 -4.02
C GLY A 176 3.42 6.56 -2.97
N PHE A 177 2.51 5.61 -2.88
CA PHE A 177 2.61 4.42 -2.03
C PHE A 177 2.20 3.20 -2.84
N ARG A 178 2.98 2.12 -2.79
CA ARG A 178 2.67 0.85 -3.45
C ARG A 178 3.00 -0.31 -2.54
N LEU A 179 2.12 -1.29 -2.52
CA LEU A 179 2.41 -2.57 -1.90
C LEU A 179 3.33 -3.36 -2.85
N ASN A 180 4.39 -3.96 -2.33
CA ASN A 180 5.32 -4.76 -3.10
C ASN A 180 5.02 -6.25 -2.94
N ASP A 181 5.04 -6.76 -1.71
CA ASP A 181 4.63 -8.11 -1.36
C ASP A 181 3.46 -8.10 -0.40
N LEU A 182 2.51 -8.98 -0.64
CA LEU A 182 1.35 -9.18 0.21
C LEU A 182 0.99 -10.67 0.23
N THR A 183 1.30 -11.34 1.34
CA THR A 183 1.08 -12.77 1.52
C THR A 183 0.55 -13.08 2.91
N TYR A 184 -0.14 -14.21 3.08
CA TYR A 184 -0.42 -14.71 4.43
C TYR A 184 0.88 -15.11 5.12
N ALA A 185 0.94 -14.88 6.43
CA ALA A 185 2.06 -15.34 7.23
C ALA A 185 2.23 -16.87 7.11
N PRO A 186 3.47 -17.39 7.10
CA PRO A 186 3.74 -18.80 6.85
C PRO A 186 2.98 -19.76 7.77
N GLU A 187 2.71 -19.33 9.01
CA GLU A 187 2.02 -20.15 10.02
C GLU A 187 0.59 -20.50 9.63
N ILE A 188 -0.09 -19.63 8.85
CA ILE A 188 -1.49 -19.83 8.46
C ILE A 188 -1.65 -20.02 6.94
N ALA A 189 -0.60 -19.86 6.15
CA ALA A 189 -0.68 -19.89 4.69
C ALA A 189 -1.30 -21.17 4.17
N GLN A 190 -0.92 -22.34 4.72
CA GLN A 190 -1.46 -23.63 4.32
C GLN A 190 -2.94 -23.76 4.67
N SER A 191 -3.35 -23.33 5.85
CA SER A 191 -4.76 -23.36 6.28
C SER A 191 -5.63 -22.46 5.42
N MET A 192 -5.12 -21.28 5.05
CA MET A 192 -5.83 -20.36 4.16
C MET A 192 -5.94 -20.90 2.73
N LEU A 193 -4.90 -21.56 2.23
CA LEU A 193 -4.94 -22.23 0.94
C LEU A 193 -6.01 -23.32 0.92
N MET A 194 -6.10 -24.17 1.95
CA MET A 194 -7.16 -25.18 2.09
C MET A 194 -8.55 -24.56 2.12
N ARG A 195 -8.71 -23.45 2.84
CA ARG A 195 -9.98 -22.71 2.88
C ARG A 195 -10.36 -22.15 1.50
N GLN A 196 -9.40 -21.55 0.78
CA GLN A 196 -9.62 -21.03 -0.56
C GLN A 196 -10.01 -22.16 -1.54
N GLN A 197 -9.32 -23.31 -1.47
CA GLN A 197 -9.66 -24.48 -2.27
C GLN A 197 -11.06 -25.00 -1.97
N ALA A 198 -11.46 -25.06 -0.70
CA ALA A 198 -12.81 -25.50 -0.31
C ALA A 198 -13.89 -24.53 -0.82
N LEU A 199 -13.68 -23.23 -0.71
CA LEU A 199 -14.59 -22.22 -1.25
C LEU A 199 -14.68 -22.30 -2.77
N ALA A 200 -13.55 -22.39 -3.46
CA ALA A 200 -13.52 -22.56 -4.93
C ALA A 200 -14.26 -23.81 -5.39
N LEU A 201 -14.14 -24.92 -4.64
CA LEU A 201 -14.89 -26.16 -4.95
C LEU A 201 -16.40 -25.99 -4.77
N ILE A 202 -16.83 -25.27 -3.72
CA ILE A 202 -18.25 -24.96 -3.49
C ILE A 202 -18.79 -24.07 -4.62
N ASP A 203 -18.05 -23.01 -4.98
CA ASP A 203 -18.45 -22.10 -6.06
C ASP A 203 -18.51 -22.81 -7.42
N ALA A 204 -17.53 -23.68 -7.70
CA ALA A 204 -17.54 -24.50 -8.90
C ALA A 204 -18.75 -25.45 -8.95
N ARG A 205 -19.07 -26.11 -7.82
CA ARG A 205 -20.25 -26.96 -7.74
C ARG A 205 -21.56 -26.19 -7.92
N LYS A 206 -21.66 -25.01 -7.31
CA LYS A 206 -22.82 -24.13 -7.48
C LYS A 206 -23.00 -23.74 -8.94
N THR A 207 -21.93 -23.34 -9.62
CA THR A 207 -21.95 -23.00 -11.05
C THR A 207 -22.40 -24.19 -11.92
N ILE A 208 -21.94 -25.42 -11.60
CA ILE A 208 -22.38 -26.64 -12.32
C ILE A 208 -23.86 -26.90 -12.11
N VAL A 209 -24.36 -26.76 -10.85
CA VAL A 209 -25.79 -26.98 -10.54
C VAL A 209 -26.66 -25.94 -11.22
N ASP A 210 -26.29 -24.65 -11.12
CA ASP A 210 -27.03 -23.56 -11.77
C ASP A 210 -27.06 -23.72 -13.29
N GLY A 211 -25.93 -24.15 -13.91
CA GLY A 211 -25.84 -24.46 -15.32
C GLY A 211 -26.70 -25.68 -15.70
N ALA A 212 -26.67 -26.76 -14.89
CA ALA A 212 -27.48 -27.95 -15.12
C ALA A 212 -28.99 -27.63 -15.07
N VAL A 213 -29.43 -26.81 -14.13
CA VAL A 213 -30.84 -26.38 -14.02
C VAL A 213 -31.26 -25.58 -15.27
N LEU A 214 -30.41 -24.71 -15.78
CA LEU A 214 -30.68 -23.99 -17.03
C LEU A 214 -30.81 -24.94 -18.23
N ILE A 215 -29.85 -25.86 -18.42
CA ILE A 215 -29.85 -26.81 -19.50
C ILE A 215 -31.10 -27.71 -19.47
N VAL A 216 -31.45 -28.22 -18.28
CA VAL A 216 -32.64 -29.07 -18.11
C VAL A 216 -33.94 -28.29 -18.42
N ARG A 217 -34.05 -27.03 -17.94
CA ARG A 217 -35.18 -26.17 -18.24
C ARG A 217 -35.32 -25.93 -19.75
N ASP A 218 -34.22 -25.61 -20.40
CA ASP A 218 -34.23 -25.35 -21.85
C ASP A 218 -34.56 -26.63 -22.66
N ALA A 219 -34.02 -27.76 -22.25
CA ALA A 219 -34.33 -29.06 -22.87
C ALA A 219 -35.84 -29.44 -22.77
N VAL A 220 -36.43 -29.25 -21.57
CA VAL A 220 -37.87 -29.48 -21.38
C VAL A 220 -38.70 -28.52 -22.22
N SER A 221 -38.33 -27.24 -22.30
CA SER A 221 -38.98 -26.24 -23.08
C SER A 221 -38.97 -26.56 -24.62
N GLN A 222 -37.82 -27.05 -25.11
CA GLN A 222 -37.66 -27.43 -26.50
C GLN A 222 -38.49 -28.66 -26.86
N LEU A 223 -38.53 -29.68 -25.99
CA LEU A 223 -39.38 -30.88 -26.19
C LEU A 223 -40.86 -30.50 -26.27
N GLN A 224 -41.32 -29.57 -25.42
CA GLN A 224 -42.69 -29.06 -25.47
C GLN A 224 -42.98 -28.27 -26.77
N ALA A 225 -42.02 -27.47 -27.24
CA ALA A 225 -42.18 -26.74 -28.51
C ALA A 225 -42.24 -27.65 -29.75
N GLU A 226 -41.57 -28.83 -29.69
CA GLU A 226 -41.60 -29.86 -30.77
C GLU A 226 -42.83 -30.74 -30.71
N GLY A 227 -43.77 -30.49 -29.78
CA GLY A 227 -45.07 -31.18 -29.71
C GLY A 227 -45.03 -32.48 -28.89
N PHE A 228 -43.99 -32.75 -28.12
CA PHE A 228 -43.99 -33.86 -27.17
C PHE A 228 -44.82 -33.53 -25.95
N GLU A 229 -46.01 -34.14 -25.81
CA GLU A 229 -46.85 -34.04 -24.61
C GLU A 229 -46.30 -34.96 -23.50
N LEU A 230 -45.44 -34.44 -22.65
CA LEU A 230 -44.93 -35.14 -21.47
C LEU A 230 -45.93 -35.01 -20.32
N GLY A 231 -46.39 -36.14 -19.77
CA GLY A 231 -47.15 -36.15 -18.54
C GLY A 231 -46.34 -35.56 -17.37
N ALA A 232 -47.01 -35.00 -16.32
CA ALA A 232 -46.30 -34.36 -15.19
C ALA A 232 -45.29 -35.32 -14.54
N ALA A 233 -45.63 -36.59 -14.32
CA ALA A 233 -44.75 -37.58 -13.74
C ALA A 233 -43.54 -37.94 -14.65
N GLU A 234 -43.73 -38.00 -15.94
CA GLU A 234 -42.65 -38.27 -16.92
C GLU A 234 -41.68 -37.10 -16.99
N ARG A 235 -42.20 -35.87 -16.93
CA ARG A 235 -41.37 -34.66 -16.88
C ARG A 235 -40.52 -34.59 -15.63
N ASP A 236 -41.10 -34.87 -14.45
CA ASP A 236 -40.37 -34.84 -13.19
C ASP A 236 -39.27 -35.93 -13.15
N GLN A 237 -39.54 -37.11 -13.73
CA GLN A 237 -38.56 -38.17 -13.83
C GLN A 237 -37.43 -37.81 -14.83
N LEU A 238 -37.76 -37.20 -15.97
CA LEU A 238 -36.77 -36.70 -16.93
C LEU A 238 -35.86 -35.64 -16.33
N VAL A 239 -36.45 -34.63 -15.65
CA VAL A 239 -35.73 -33.58 -14.95
C VAL A 239 -34.79 -34.14 -13.89
N SER A 240 -35.28 -35.07 -13.06
CA SER A 240 -34.47 -35.70 -12.03
C SER A 240 -33.29 -36.49 -12.63
N ASN A 241 -33.53 -37.28 -13.66
CA ASN A 241 -32.50 -38.08 -14.34
C ASN A 241 -31.44 -37.18 -15.00
N LEU A 242 -31.86 -36.12 -15.71
CA LEU A 242 -30.94 -35.18 -16.33
C LEU A 242 -30.10 -34.42 -15.28
N LEU A 243 -30.69 -33.98 -14.19
CA LEU A 243 -29.95 -33.30 -13.09
C LEU A 243 -28.93 -34.24 -12.46
N VAL A 244 -29.29 -35.51 -12.23
CA VAL A 244 -28.36 -36.51 -11.71
C VAL A 244 -27.18 -36.71 -12.66
N VAL A 245 -27.41 -36.83 -13.95
CA VAL A 245 -26.35 -37.01 -14.96
C VAL A 245 -25.47 -35.80 -15.09
N LEU A 246 -26.04 -34.60 -15.11
CA LEU A 246 -25.31 -33.33 -15.26
C LEU A 246 -24.56 -32.88 -14.00
N CYS A 247 -25.12 -33.16 -12.82
CA CYS A 247 -24.50 -32.77 -11.53
C CYS A 247 -23.56 -33.83 -10.97
N SER A 248 -23.69 -35.11 -11.39
CA SER A 248 -22.77 -36.16 -11.00
C SER A 248 -21.51 -36.06 -11.85
N GLY A 249 -20.35 -35.92 -11.25
CA GLY A 249 -19.07 -36.05 -11.95
C GLY A 249 -18.96 -37.44 -12.65
N GLU A 250 -17.95 -37.62 -13.47
CA GLU A 250 -17.65 -38.69 -14.47
C GLU A 250 -18.03 -40.17 -14.17
N ARG A 251 -18.70 -40.50 -13.06
CA ARG A 251 -19.00 -41.88 -12.63
C ARG A 251 -20.47 -42.20 -12.39
N ALA A 252 -21.43 -41.34 -12.74
CA ALA A 252 -22.84 -41.72 -12.62
C ALA A 252 -23.30 -42.52 -13.81
N GLN A 253 -23.51 -43.83 -13.63
CA GLN A 253 -24.25 -44.65 -14.59
C GLN A 253 -25.75 -44.49 -14.30
N PRO A 254 -26.54 -43.98 -15.25
CA PRO A 254 -27.99 -43.91 -15.08
C PRO A 254 -28.59 -45.32 -15.04
N VAL A 255 -29.21 -45.68 -13.95
CA VAL A 255 -29.97 -46.94 -13.86
C VAL A 255 -31.38 -46.66 -14.41
N LEU A 256 -31.62 -47.07 -15.64
CA LEU A 256 -32.94 -47.04 -16.24
C LEU A 256 -33.77 -48.22 -15.69
N GLN A 257 -34.74 -47.95 -14.84
CA GLN A 257 -35.78 -48.93 -14.47
C GLN A 257 -36.80 -49.02 -15.61
N VAL A 258 -36.65 -50.06 -16.45
CA VAL A 258 -37.68 -50.39 -17.44
C VAL A 258 -38.82 -51.10 -16.73
N GLN A 259 -39.93 -50.40 -16.47
CA GLN A 259 -41.14 -51.03 -16.00
C GLN A 259 -41.69 -51.90 -17.14
N SER A 260 -41.54 -53.20 -16.97
CA SER A 260 -42.15 -54.22 -17.85
C SER A 260 -43.69 -54.16 -17.69
N GLY A 261 -44.33 -53.53 -18.67
CA GLY A 261 -45.79 -53.51 -18.74
C GLY A 261 -46.37 -54.95 -18.74
N LYS A 262 -47.10 -55.31 -17.68
CA LYS A 262 -47.93 -56.48 -17.63
C LYS A 262 -49.03 -56.35 -18.69
N ARG A 263 -48.89 -57.12 -19.78
CA ARG A 263 -50.02 -57.42 -20.67
C ARG A 263 -51.00 -58.30 -19.87
N SER A 264 -52.18 -57.77 -19.54
CA SER A 264 -53.33 -58.57 -19.10
C SER A 264 -54.00 -59.18 -20.32
N SER A 265 -54.04 -60.51 -20.32
CA SER A 265 -54.88 -61.31 -21.19
C SER A 265 -56.36 -61.15 -20.82
#